data_1cf18a1a08ca3717c962df424ff24595
#
_entry.id   1cf18a1a08ca3717c962df424ff24595
#
_cell.length_a   1.000
_cell.length_b   1.000
_cell.length_c   1.000
_cell.angle_alpha   90.00
_cell.angle_beta   90.00
_cell.angle_gamma   90.00
#
_symmetry.space_group_name_H-M   'P 1'
#
loop_
_entity.id
_entity.type
_entity.pdbx_description
1 polymer ?
#
loop_
_entity_poly.entity_id
_entity_poly.type
_entity_poly.pdbx_seq_one_letter_code
_entity_poly.pdbx_strand_id
1 'polypeptide(L)'
;MNERRKQGILLLFPVVVLLLGIIFTTTLFYHTYRQIAYQHISAFCEILLENSPEAEPQLLSSLKEYHSLSEQEIAENNYLGMYGYRAGEFCKELPTHTFILPVMLFLTVSGAFVLTAWLFRRRSQKRIVDLTEYLERVNIGAGGTLIQSQEDDFSRLQDEIYKTVTTLYQTREAAVSAKKNFAENLANIAHQLKTPITAAFLSLQLMKKETANEYANQIEKQLDRLNRLEESLLMLSKIDAGTLLLKHERVDLYTALNLAAENLNDLLQDGHISIEIPENGCIEFFGDLEWTMEAFINLMKNCMEHSQPDGIVHCDYSDNPLYAEIRIWDDGTGFDTEDLPHLFDRFYRGRRAVGNGIGIGLALARSIFELQNGTITAYNRRNGGACFEIRLYSH
;
A
#
# COMPACT_ATOMS: atom_id res chain seq x y z
N MET A 1 -15.95 21.15 2.18
CA MET A 1 -16.42 22.03 1.07
C MET A 1 -15.60 21.67 -0.16
N ASN A 2 -16.23 21.05 -1.18
CA ASN A 2 -15.60 20.38 -2.32
C ASN A 2 -14.57 21.26 -3.02
N GLU A 3 -13.35 20.78 -3.25
CA GLU A 3 -12.28 21.53 -3.93
C GLU A 3 -12.65 21.98 -5.36
N ARG A 4 -13.46 21.20 -6.07
CA ARG A 4 -14.09 21.65 -7.34
C ARG A 4 -14.86 22.97 -7.19
N ARG A 5 -15.50 23.21 -6.04
CA ARG A 5 -16.13 24.49 -5.72
C ARG A 5 -15.11 25.59 -5.46
N LYS A 6 -13.99 25.28 -4.79
CA LYS A 6 -12.91 26.27 -4.55
C LYS A 6 -12.21 26.66 -5.85
N GLN A 7 -11.93 25.71 -6.73
CA GLN A 7 -11.35 25.98 -8.04
C GLN A 7 -12.32 26.75 -8.96
N GLY A 8 -13.60 26.41 -8.95
CA GLY A 8 -14.63 27.16 -9.66
C GLY A 8 -14.78 28.59 -9.12
N ILE A 9 -14.70 28.79 -7.81
CA ILE A 9 -14.76 30.12 -7.19
C ILE A 9 -13.49 30.93 -7.54
N LEU A 10 -12.32 30.29 -7.58
CA LEU A 10 -11.06 30.96 -7.92
C LEU A 10 -11.04 31.45 -9.39
N LEU A 11 -11.67 30.71 -10.31
CA LEU A 11 -11.84 31.10 -11.73
C LEU A 11 -12.96 32.09 -11.94
N LEU A 12 -14.04 32.05 -11.14
CA LEU A 12 -15.18 32.97 -11.21
C LEU A 12 -14.85 34.34 -10.58
N PHE A 13 -14.02 34.36 -9.56
CA PHE A 13 -13.67 35.58 -8.82
C PHE A 13 -13.15 36.71 -9.71
N PRO A 14 -12.16 36.53 -10.60
CA PRO A 14 -11.68 37.59 -11.48
C PRO A 14 -12.72 38.03 -12.53
N VAL A 15 -13.59 37.10 -12.97
CA VAL A 15 -14.70 37.47 -13.88
C VAL A 15 -15.72 38.35 -13.18
N VAL A 16 -16.06 38.04 -11.94
CA VAL A 16 -16.97 38.84 -11.11
C VAL A 16 -16.37 40.22 -10.82
N VAL A 17 -15.06 40.28 -10.48
CA VAL A 17 -14.37 41.55 -10.25
C VAL A 17 -14.33 42.41 -11.52
N LEU A 18 -14.13 41.79 -12.68
CA LEU A 18 -14.14 42.48 -13.97
C LEU A 18 -15.53 43.05 -14.32
N LEU A 19 -16.60 42.26 -14.10
CA LEU A 19 -17.97 42.71 -14.29
C LEU A 19 -18.35 43.86 -13.33
N LEU A 20 -17.98 43.75 -12.05
CA LEU A 20 -18.18 44.83 -11.07
C LEU A 20 -17.41 46.08 -11.44
N GLY A 21 -16.19 45.92 -11.96
CA GLY A 21 -15.38 47.02 -12.47
C GLY A 21 -16.05 47.77 -13.66
N ILE A 22 -16.60 46.99 -14.60
CA ILE A 22 -17.34 47.57 -15.75
C ILE A 22 -18.61 48.32 -15.25
N ILE A 23 -19.39 47.73 -14.37
CA ILE A 23 -20.58 48.36 -13.79
C ILE A 23 -20.18 49.65 -13.06
N PHE A 24 -19.13 49.60 -12.24
CA PHE A 24 -18.67 50.75 -11.47
C PHE A 24 -18.19 51.89 -12.42
N THR A 25 -17.43 51.56 -13.45
CA THR A 25 -16.91 52.57 -14.39
C THR A 25 -18.02 53.18 -15.25
N THR A 26 -19.02 52.40 -15.70
CA THR A 26 -20.18 52.91 -16.45
C THR A 26 -21.08 53.79 -15.57
N THR A 27 -21.28 53.41 -14.30
CA THR A 27 -22.05 54.21 -13.37
C THR A 27 -21.36 55.53 -13.03
N LEU A 28 -20.03 55.52 -12.82
CA LEU A 28 -19.22 56.70 -12.58
C LEU A 28 -19.25 57.65 -13.80
N PHE A 29 -19.08 57.09 -14.99
CA PHE A 29 -19.16 57.85 -16.24
C PHE A 29 -20.53 58.52 -16.43
N TYR A 30 -21.62 57.78 -16.22
CA TYR A 30 -23.00 58.28 -16.29
C TYR A 30 -23.25 59.41 -15.29
N HIS A 31 -22.81 59.26 -14.05
CA HIS A 31 -22.94 60.29 -13.03
C HIS A 31 -22.16 61.57 -13.38
N THR A 32 -20.91 61.40 -13.83
CA THR A 32 -20.06 62.54 -14.23
C THR A 32 -20.67 63.27 -15.46
N TYR A 33 -21.14 62.50 -16.44
CA TYR A 33 -21.78 63.07 -17.61
C TYR A 33 -23.04 63.92 -17.24
N ARG A 34 -23.90 63.37 -16.36
CA ARG A 34 -25.08 64.11 -15.86
C ARG A 34 -24.71 65.39 -15.14
N GLN A 35 -23.68 65.36 -14.36
CA GLN A 35 -23.19 66.53 -13.60
C GLN A 35 -22.66 67.64 -14.53
N ILE A 36 -21.87 67.26 -15.55
CA ILE A 36 -21.39 68.16 -16.56
C ILE A 36 -22.51 68.76 -17.41
N ALA A 37 -23.47 67.92 -17.84
CA ALA A 37 -24.65 68.41 -18.57
C ALA A 37 -25.48 69.42 -17.76
N TYR A 38 -25.68 69.12 -16.46
CA TYR A 38 -26.33 70.05 -15.53
C TYR A 38 -25.59 71.40 -15.42
N GLN A 39 -24.29 71.36 -15.24
CA GLN A 39 -23.42 72.58 -15.15
C GLN A 39 -23.47 73.41 -16.44
N HIS A 40 -23.50 72.79 -17.62
CA HIS A 40 -23.63 73.50 -18.89
C HIS A 40 -24.96 74.19 -19.04
N ILE A 41 -26.06 73.49 -18.68
CA ILE A 41 -27.40 74.09 -18.73
C ILE A 41 -27.49 75.23 -17.69
N SER A 42 -26.99 75.06 -16.48
CA SER A 42 -26.99 76.07 -15.42
C SER A 42 -26.21 77.34 -15.86
N ALA A 43 -25.00 77.17 -16.41
CA ALA A 43 -24.15 78.27 -16.89
C ALA A 43 -24.86 79.01 -18.06
N PHE A 44 -25.50 78.27 -18.95
CA PHE A 44 -26.28 78.91 -20.02
C PHE A 44 -27.45 79.75 -19.50
N CYS A 45 -28.18 79.22 -18.52
CA CYS A 45 -29.27 79.95 -17.84
C CYS A 45 -28.74 81.21 -17.13
N GLU A 46 -27.62 81.12 -16.45
CA GLU A 46 -26.98 82.23 -15.74
C GLU A 46 -26.58 83.35 -16.71
N ILE A 47 -25.95 83.01 -17.85
CA ILE A 47 -25.59 84.00 -18.90
C ILE A 47 -26.83 84.69 -19.51
N LEU A 48 -27.94 83.92 -19.68
CA LEU A 48 -29.19 84.49 -20.17
C LEU A 48 -29.83 85.46 -19.16
N LEU A 49 -29.82 85.17 -17.86
CA LEU A 49 -30.33 86.02 -16.81
C LEU A 49 -29.47 87.26 -16.58
N GLU A 50 -28.18 87.17 -16.74
CA GLU A 50 -27.28 88.34 -16.68
C GLU A 50 -27.59 89.35 -17.81
N ASN A 51 -27.93 88.85 -18.98
CA ASN A 51 -28.26 89.69 -20.12
C ASN A 51 -29.71 90.20 -20.13
N SER A 52 -30.63 89.48 -19.44
CA SER A 52 -32.06 89.81 -19.45
C SER A 52 -32.71 89.35 -18.10
N PRO A 53 -32.58 90.13 -17.04
CA PRO A 53 -33.11 89.70 -15.70
C PRO A 53 -34.62 89.51 -15.64
N GLU A 54 -35.41 90.27 -16.52
CA GLU A 54 -36.88 90.17 -16.58
C GLU A 54 -37.34 88.85 -17.19
N ALA A 55 -36.48 88.06 -17.81
CA ALA A 55 -36.79 86.79 -18.44
C ALA A 55 -36.83 85.58 -17.47
N GLU A 56 -36.54 85.76 -16.19
CA GLU A 56 -36.53 84.66 -15.17
C GLU A 56 -37.78 83.82 -15.11
N PRO A 57 -39.04 84.37 -15.07
CA PRO A 57 -40.22 83.54 -15.05
C PRO A 57 -40.44 82.70 -16.29
N GLN A 58 -40.06 83.28 -17.48
CA GLN A 58 -40.15 82.56 -18.76
C GLN A 58 -39.07 81.43 -18.85
N LEU A 59 -37.90 81.69 -18.38
CA LEU A 59 -36.80 80.68 -18.32
C LEU A 59 -37.18 79.48 -17.47
N LEU A 60 -37.77 79.73 -16.29
CA LEU A 60 -38.27 78.68 -15.40
C LEU A 60 -39.39 77.86 -16.00
N SER A 61 -40.26 78.46 -16.75
CA SER A 61 -41.33 77.76 -17.50
C SER A 61 -40.75 76.88 -18.60
N SER A 62 -39.81 77.41 -19.38
CA SER A 62 -39.11 76.65 -20.43
C SER A 62 -38.25 75.49 -19.91
N LEU A 63 -37.63 75.65 -18.74
CA LEU A 63 -36.92 74.55 -18.09
C LEU A 63 -37.87 73.41 -17.63
N LYS A 64 -39.05 73.75 -17.13
CA LYS A 64 -40.10 72.77 -16.83
C LYS A 64 -40.56 72.01 -18.05
N GLU A 65 -40.79 72.75 -19.15
CA GLU A 65 -41.18 72.16 -20.44
C GLU A 65 -40.10 71.27 -20.98
N TYR A 66 -38.83 71.70 -20.98
CA TYR A 66 -37.65 70.89 -21.38
C TYR A 66 -37.58 69.59 -20.55
N HIS A 67 -37.82 69.66 -19.24
CA HIS A 67 -37.84 68.45 -18.40
C HIS A 67 -38.98 67.50 -18.72
N SER A 68 -40.07 67.92 -19.34
CA SER A 68 -41.21 67.11 -19.72
C SER A 68 -41.06 66.48 -21.13
N LEU A 69 -40.12 66.96 -21.94
CA LEU A 69 -39.87 66.42 -23.28
C LEU A 69 -39.29 64.99 -23.22
N SER A 70 -39.72 64.18 -24.16
CA SER A 70 -39.16 62.84 -24.36
C SER A 70 -37.79 62.92 -25.08
N GLU A 71 -36.91 61.89 -24.93
CA GLU A 71 -35.61 61.82 -25.60
C GLU A 71 -35.74 61.92 -27.13
N GLN A 72 -36.81 61.43 -27.73
CA GLN A 72 -37.10 61.51 -29.15
C GLN A 72 -37.37 62.95 -29.58
N GLU A 73 -38.19 63.68 -28.84
CA GLU A 73 -38.51 65.07 -29.08
C GLU A 73 -37.27 65.99 -28.91
N ILE A 74 -36.40 65.69 -27.97
CA ILE A 74 -35.12 66.39 -27.77
C ILE A 74 -34.18 66.14 -28.97
N ALA A 75 -34.11 64.88 -29.46
CA ALA A 75 -33.25 64.51 -30.57
C ALA A 75 -33.67 65.09 -31.91
N GLU A 76 -34.95 65.33 -32.14
CA GLU A 76 -35.47 65.93 -33.35
C GLU A 76 -35.26 67.46 -33.40
N ASN A 77 -35.04 68.12 -32.27
CA ASN A 77 -34.79 69.52 -32.14
C ASN A 77 -33.34 69.89 -32.53
N ASN A 78 -33.15 70.50 -33.70
CA ASN A 78 -31.85 70.92 -34.17
C ASN A 78 -31.76 72.45 -34.34
N TYR A 79 -32.28 73.21 -33.35
CA TYR A 79 -32.29 74.67 -33.40
C TYR A 79 -30.90 75.27 -33.57
N LEU A 80 -29.87 74.84 -32.90
CA LEU A 80 -28.50 75.32 -33.00
C LEU A 80 -27.88 74.99 -34.37
N GLY A 81 -28.23 73.85 -34.95
CA GLY A 81 -27.78 73.45 -36.27
C GLY A 81 -28.32 74.34 -37.38
N MET A 82 -29.50 74.94 -37.22
CA MET A 82 -30.09 75.92 -38.16
C MET A 82 -29.23 77.20 -38.24
N TYR A 83 -28.53 77.54 -37.16
CA TYR A 83 -27.61 78.66 -37.08
C TYR A 83 -26.11 78.31 -37.37
N GLY A 84 -25.86 77.09 -37.82
CA GLY A 84 -24.54 76.63 -38.21
C GLY A 84 -23.62 76.12 -37.09
N TYR A 85 -24.14 76.04 -35.85
CA TYR A 85 -23.35 75.49 -34.72
C TYR A 85 -23.29 73.96 -34.73
N ARG A 86 -22.09 73.46 -34.45
CA ARG A 86 -21.86 72.03 -34.35
C ARG A 86 -21.85 71.56 -32.83
N ALA A 87 -22.28 70.35 -32.55
CA ALA A 87 -22.31 69.82 -31.21
C ALA A 87 -20.92 69.89 -30.50
N GLY A 88 -19.84 69.71 -31.23
CA GLY A 88 -18.46 69.82 -30.70
C GLY A 88 -18.03 71.21 -30.24
N GLU A 89 -18.72 72.30 -30.68
CA GLU A 89 -18.39 73.69 -30.32
C GLU A 89 -18.97 74.03 -28.93
N PHE A 90 -20.05 73.39 -28.55
CA PHE A 90 -20.75 73.61 -27.26
C PHE A 90 -20.35 72.59 -26.18
N CYS A 91 -19.86 71.43 -26.54
CA CYS A 91 -19.35 70.49 -25.57
C CYS A 91 -17.88 70.79 -25.27
N LYS A 92 -17.58 71.35 -24.10
CA LYS A 92 -16.22 71.40 -23.61
C LYS A 92 -15.73 69.95 -23.48
N GLU A 93 -14.48 69.71 -23.87
CA GLU A 93 -13.82 68.39 -23.77
C GLU A 93 -14.00 67.86 -22.36
N LEU A 94 -14.51 66.60 -22.25
CA LEU A 94 -14.62 65.90 -20.99
C LEU A 94 -13.18 65.82 -20.34
N PRO A 95 -13.07 66.11 -19.03
CA PRO A 95 -11.77 66.06 -18.38
C PRO A 95 -11.11 64.70 -18.61
N THR A 96 -9.86 64.69 -19.04
CA THR A 96 -9.11 63.49 -19.46
C THR A 96 -9.07 62.43 -18.37
N HIS A 97 -9.11 62.83 -17.08
CA HIS A 97 -9.14 61.89 -15.96
C HIS A 97 -10.41 60.99 -15.95
N THR A 98 -11.51 61.42 -16.54
CA THR A 98 -12.77 60.63 -16.66
C THR A 98 -12.58 59.37 -17.50
N PHE A 99 -11.65 59.35 -18.42
CA PHE A 99 -11.31 58.17 -19.24
C PHE A 99 -10.08 57.40 -18.74
N ILE A 100 -9.08 58.10 -18.20
CA ILE A 100 -7.84 57.48 -17.76
C ILE A 100 -8.08 56.54 -16.58
N LEU A 101 -8.89 56.91 -15.61
CA LEU A 101 -9.11 56.14 -14.37
C LEU A 101 -9.78 54.77 -14.60
N PRO A 102 -10.88 54.65 -15.40
CA PRO A 102 -11.44 53.35 -15.79
C PRO A 102 -10.48 52.47 -16.58
N VAL A 103 -9.71 53.07 -17.53
CA VAL A 103 -8.74 52.31 -18.33
C VAL A 103 -7.61 51.75 -17.45
N MET A 104 -7.08 52.55 -16.52
CA MET A 104 -6.06 52.10 -15.57
C MET A 104 -6.58 51.00 -14.65
N LEU A 105 -7.81 51.09 -14.15
CA LEU A 105 -8.45 50.08 -13.35
C LEU A 105 -8.61 48.76 -14.14
N PHE A 106 -9.07 48.86 -15.38
CA PHE A 106 -9.21 47.68 -16.26
C PHE A 106 -7.86 46.99 -16.52
N LEU A 107 -6.80 47.78 -16.79
CA LEU A 107 -5.46 47.24 -17.03
C LEU A 107 -4.89 46.54 -15.79
N THR A 108 -5.08 47.12 -14.58
CA THR A 108 -4.58 46.51 -13.33
C THR A 108 -5.30 45.20 -13.00
N VAL A 109 -6.63 45.17 -13.17
CA VAL A 109 -7.43 43.95 -12.94
C VAL A 109 -7.09 42.85 -13.95
N SER A 110 -6.97 43.22 -15.24
CA SER A 110 -6.55 42.27 -16.29
C SER A 110 -5.14 41.75 -16.06
N GLY A 111 -4.19 42.61 -15.67
CA GLY A 111 -2.83 42.22 -15.33
C GLY A 111 -2.77 41.26 -14.16
N ALA A 112 -3.53 41.54 -13.10
CA ALA A 112 -3.64 40.65 -11.95
C ALA A 112 -4.23 39.25 -12.31
N PHE A 113 -5.24 39.24 -13.19
CA PHE A 113 -5.80 38.00 -13.70
C PHE A 113 -4.82 37.16 -14.49
N VAL A 114 -4.12 37.79 -15.45
CA VAL A 114 -3.10 37.09 -16.24
C VAL A 114 -1.98 36.54 -15.35
N LEU A 115 -1.54 37.32 -14.35
CA LEU A 115 -0.49 36.92 -13.42
C LEU A 115 -0.94 35.70 -12.56
N THR A 116 -2.16 35.75 -12.01
CA THR A 116 -2.69 34.64 -11.19
C THR A 116 -2.87 33.38 -12.04
N ALA A 117 -3.39 33.48 -13.25
CA ALA A 117 -3.54 32.35 -14.19
C ALA A 117 -2.17 31.77 -14.59
N TRP A 118 -1.18 32.61 -14.83
CA TRP A 118 0.20 32.19 -15.15
C TRP A 118 0.86 31.46 -13.96
N LEU A 119 0.75 32.00 -12.74
CA LEU A 119 1.28 31.36 -11.54
C LEU A 119 0.62 30.00 -11.27
N PHE A 120 -0.70 29.90 -11.44
CA PHE A 120 -1.43 28.64 -11.31
C PHE A 120 -0.96 27.60 -12.33
N ARG A 121 -0.85 28.00 -13.60
CA ARG A 121 -0.38 27.12 -14.68
C ARG A 121 1.05 26.66 -14.45
N ARG A 122 1.93 27.54 -14.00
CA ARG A 122 3.32 27.18 -13.68
C ARG A 122 3.44 26.18 -12.55
N ARG A 123 2.61 26.33 -11.49
CA ARG A 123 2.57 25.36 -10.38
C ARG A 123 2.08 23.99 -10.83
N SER A 124 1.02 23.94 -11.62
CA SER A 124 0.47 22.69 -12.15
C SER A 124 1.46 21.96 -13.06
N GLN A 125 2.15 22.68 -13.93
CA GLN A 125 3.17 22.11 -14.82
C GLN A 125 4.34 21.50 -14.01
N LYS A 126 4.84 22.21 -12.99
CA LYS A 126 5.91 21.71 -12.15
C LYS A 126 5.53 20.38 -11.47
N ARG A 127 4.32 20.28 -10.91
CA ARG A 127 3.83 19.04 -10.28
C ARG A 127 3.76 17.86 -11.24
N ILE A 128 3.34 18.10 -12.50
CA ILE A 128 3.29 17.05 -13.52
C ILE A 128 4.71 16.57 -13.85
N VAL A 129 5.66 17.49 -14.00
CA VAL A 129 7.06 17.15 -14.27
C VAL A 129 7.66 16.33 -13.10
N ASP A 130 7.45 16.78 -11.85
CA ASP A 130 7.94 16.08 -10.65
C ASP A 130 7.38 14.65 -10.56
N LEU A 131 6.08 14.46 -10.90
CA LEU A 131 5.46 13.13 -10.93
C LEU A 131 6.00 12.26 -12.06
N THR A 132 6.24 12.85 -13.24
CA THR A 132 6.82 12.12 -14.38
C THR A 132 8.23 11.66 -14.06
N GLU A 133 9.06 12.54 -13.49
CA GLU A 133 10.43 12.19 -13.07
C GLU A 133 10.44 11.12 -11.97
N TYR A 134 9.47 11.15 -11.04
CA TYR A 134 9.30 10.08 -10.06
C TYR A 134 8.98 8.74 -10.74
N LEU A 135 8.03 8.70 -11.67
CA LEU A 135 7.65 7.48 -12.39
C LEU A 135 8.80 6.96 -13.28
N GLU A 136 9.59 7.83 -13.88
CA GLU A 136 10.78 7.43 -14.62
C GLU A 136 11.84 6.78 -13.71
N ARG A 137 12.11 7.36 -12.54
CA ARG A 137 13.01 6.78 -11.53
C ARG A 137 12.52 5.42 -11.05
N VAL A 138 11.22 5.30 -10.79
CA VAL A 138 10.59 4.01 -10.46
C VAL A 138 10.82 2.98 -11.54
N ASN A 139 10.64 3.34 -12.81
CA ASN A 139 10.80 2.42 -13.93
C ASN A 139 12.24 1.91 -14.11
N ILE A 140 13.23 2.71 -13.72
CA ILE A 140 14.66 2.34 -13.75
C ILE A 140 15.06 1.55 -12.47
N GLY A 141 14.13 1.40 -11.51
CA GLY A 141 14.41 0.68 -10.24
C GLY A 141 15.10 1.54 -9.18
N ALA A 142 15.23 2.84 -9.39
CA ALA A 142 15.72 3.79 -8.40
C ALA A 142 14.54 4.26 -7.56
N GLY A 143 14.37 3.74 -6.35
CA GLY A 143 13.35 4.18 -5.42
C GLY A 143 13.47 5.68 -5.09
N GLY A 144 12.35 6.35 -4.80
CA GLY A 144 12.31 7.74 -4.39
C GLY A 144 11.08 8.04 -3.55
N THR A 145 11.17 9.02 -2.67
CA THR A 145 10.02 9.54 -1.92
C THR A 145 9.45 10.75 -2.64
N LEU A 146 8.13 10.76 -2.86
CA LEU A 146 7.41 11.96 -3.28
C LEU A 146 7.20 12.86 -2.05
N ILE A 147 7.66 14.11 -2.13
CA ILE A 147 7.44 15.09 -1.06
C ILE A 147 6.02 15.66 -1.24
N GLN A 148 5.13 15.31 -0.33
CA GLN A 148 3.79 15.88 -0.23
C GLN A 148 3.88 17.36 0.18
N SER A 149 3.29 18.25 -0.63
CA SER A 149 3.35 19.68 -0.33
C SER A 149 2.01 20.32 0.05
N GLN A 150 0.86 19.74 -0.29
CA GLN A 150 -0.49 20.25 0.08
C GLN A 150 -1.57 19.19 -0.16
N GLU A 151 -2.66 19.18 0.64
CA GLU A 151 -3.84 18.32 0.45
C GLU A 151 -4.79 18.92 -0.61
N ASP A 152 -4.68 18.44 -1.84
CA ASP A 152 -5.61 18.75 -2.93
C ASP A 152 -5.97 17.46 -3.72
N ASP A 153 -6.84 17.57 -4.74
CA ASP A 153 -7.24 16.41 -5.56
C ASP A 153 -6.04 15.76 -6.27
N PHE A 154 -4.95 16.49 -6.48
CA PHE A 154 -3.73 15.99 -7.09
C PHE A 154 -2.89 15.19 -6.09
N SER A 155 -2.87 15.56 -4.80
CA SER A 155 -2.17 14.80 -3.76
C SER A 155 -2.80 13.42 -3.57
N ARG A 156 -4.14 13.33 -3.68
CA ARG A 156 -4.84 12.05 -3.64
C ARG A 156 -4.43 11.12 -4.79
N LEU A 157 -4.24 11.65 -5.99
CA LEU A 157 -3.70 10.90 -7.12
C LEU A 157 -2.25 10.45 -6.86
N GLN A 158 -1.41 11.33 -6.31
CA GLN A 158 -0.04 10.99 -5.93
C GLN A 158 0.02 9.88 -4.90
N ASP A 159 -0.84 9.92 -3.87
CA ASP A 159 -0.93 8.89 -2.83
C ASP A 159 -1.33 7.53 -3.42
N GLU A 160 -2.30 7.50 -4.33
CA GLU A 160 -2.73 6.27 -4.98
C GLU A 160 -1.64 5.69 -5.91
N ILE A 161 -0.93 6.54 -6.63
CA ILE A 161 0.24 6.13 -7.43
C ILE A 161 1.34 5.59 -6.52
N TYR A 162 1.68 6.28 -5.43
CA TYR A 162 2.70 5.84 -4.49
C TYR A 162 2.36 4.47 -3.88
N LYS A 163 1.10 4.30 -3.44
CA LYS A 163 0.59 3.03 -2.91
C LYS A 163 0.70 1.91 -3.94
N THR A 164 0.27 2.18 -5.19
CA THR A 164 0.34 1.21 -6.29
C THR A 164 1.78 0.81 -6.60
N VAL A 165 2.69 1.78 -6.67
CA VAL A 165 4.12 1.54 -6.90
C VAL A 165 4.73 0.72 -5.76
N THR A 166 4.45 1.08 -4.50
CA THR A 166 4.95 0.34 -3.34
C THR A 166 4.45 -1.11 -3.35
N THR A 167 3.18 -1.33 -3.61
CA THR A 167 2.59 -2.69 -3.74
C THR A 167 3.24 -3.46 -4.89
N LEU A 168 3.51 -2.82 -6.03
CA LEU A 168 4.18 -3.44 -7.17
C LEU A 168 5.60 -3.90 -6.81
N TYR A 169 6.37 -3.06 -6.10
CA TYR A 169 7.70 -3.42 -5.64
C TYR A 169 7.68 -4.60 -4.67
N GLN A 170 6.80 -4.56 -3.67
CA GLN A 170 6.65 -5.66 -2.71
C GLN A 170 6.27 -6.97 -3.42
N THR A 171 5.34 -6.91 -4.36
CA THR A 171 4.92 -8.08 -5.15
C THR A 171 6.08 -8.61 -6.02
N ARG A 172 6.86 -7.71 -6.64
CA ARG A 172 8.03 -8.09 -7.43
C ARG A 172 9.11 -8.74 -6.58
N GLU A 173 9.43 -8.16 -5.43
CA GLU A 173 10.41 -8.74 -4.51
C GLU A 173 9.97 -10.11 -4.01
N ALA A 174 8.71 -10.26 -3.62
CA ALA A 174 8.13 -11.54 -3.24
C ALA A 174 8.22 -12.56 -4.37
N ALA A 175 7.90 -12.18 -5.62
CA ALA A 175 8.00 -13.05 -6.78
C ALA A 175 9.45 -13.47 -7.10
N VAL A 176 10.41 -12.54 -6.99
CA VAL A 176 11.84 -12.83 -7.18
C VAL A 176 12.34 -13.77 -6.09
N SER A 177 11.98 -13.53 -4.83
CA SER A 177 12.34 -14.40 -3.71
C SER A 177 11.72 -15.80 -3.87
N ALA A 178 10.45 -15.89 -4.22
CA ALA A 178 9.76 -17.16 -4.48
C ALA A 178 10.43 -17.94 -5.63
N LYS A 179 10.82 -17.27 -6.73
CA LYS A 179 11.54 -17.87 -7.84
C LYS A 179 12.90 -18.40 -7.42
N LYS A 180 13.65 -17.66 -6.59
CA LYS A 180 14.95 -18.09 -6.07
C LYS A 180 14.79 -19.33 -5.19
N ASN A 181 13.85 -19.27 -4.22
CA ASN A 181 13.56 -20.39 -3.34
C ASN A 181 13.13 -21.64 -4.12
N PHE A 182 12.31 -21.47 -5.15
CA PHE A 182 11.90 -22.57 -6.02
C PHE A 182 13.09 -23.21 -6.75
N ALA A 183 14.00 -22.42 -7.29
CA ALA A 183 15.19 -22.93 -7.97
C ALA A 183 16.14 -23.66 -7.00
N GLU A 184 16.33 -23.15 -5.79
CA GLU A 184 17.13 -23.80 -4.73
C GLU A 184 16.48 -25.11 -4.28
N ASN A 185 15.17 -25.13 -4.08
CA ASN A 185 14.44 -26.35 -3.74
C ASN A 185 14.56 -27.41 -4.84
N LEU A 186 14.41 -27.04 -6.13
CA LEU A 186 14.61 -27.97 -7.25
C LEU A 186 16.03 -28.57 -7.29
N ALA A 187 17.03 -27.74 -7.06
CA ALA A 187 18.44 -28.20 -7.02
C ALA A 187 18.65 -29.19 -5.88
N ASN A 188 18.09 -28.90 -4.69
CA ASN A 188 18.16 -29.79 -3.53
C ASN A 188 17.43 -31.12 -3.78
N ILE A 189 16.23 -31.09 -4.35
CA ILE A 189 15.47 -32.28 -4.74
C ILE A 189 16.28 -33.15 -5.71
N ALA A 190 16.83 -32.54 -6.77
CA ALA A 190 17.64 -33.25 -7.75
C ALA A 190 18.86 -33.95 -7.10
N HIS A 191 19.51 -33.27 -6.15
CA HIS A 191 20.65 -33.85 -5.40
C HIS A 191 20.19 -35.01 -4.50
N GLN A 192 19.07 -34.84 -3.76
CA GLN A 192 18.54 -35.89 -2.87
C GLN A 192 18.02 -37.12 -3.62
N LEU A 193 17.49 -36.95 -4.85
CA LEU A 193 17.13 -38.06 -5.74
C LEU A 193 18.35 -38.77 -6.32
N LYS A 194 19.38 -38.02 -6.75
CA LYS A 194 20.57 -38.58 -7.39
C LYS A 194 21.29 -39.56 -6.48
N THR A 195 21.44 -39.28 -5.20
CA THR A 195 22.20 -40.08 -4.22
C THR A 195 21.64 -41.51 -4.07
N PRO A 196 20.34 -41.72 -3.71
CA PRO A 196 19.78 -43.08 -3.57
C PRO A 196 19.68 -43.82 -4.90
N ILE A 197 19.40 -43.12 -6.00
CA ILE A 197 19.39 -43.73 -7.35
C ILE A 197 20.77 -44.26 -7.70
N THR A 198 21.81 -43.48 -7.46
CA THR A 198 23.22 -43.90 -7.73
C THR A 198 23.61 -45.06 -6.83
N ALA A 199 23.21 -45.03 -5.53
CA ALA A 199 23.51 -46.13 -4.60
C ALA A 199 22.77 -47.41 -4.96
N ALA A 200 21.49 -47.34 -5.31
CA ALA A 200 20.73 -48.48 -5.81
C ALA A 200 21.30 -49.06 -7.09
N PHE A 201 21.69 -48.21 -8.04
CA PHE A 201 22.33 -48.64 -9.30
C PHE A 201 23.68 -49.35 -9.05
N LEU A 202 24.50 -48.81 -8.15
CA LEU A 202 25.78 -49.43 -7.78
C LEU A 202 25.56 -50.80 -7.12
N SER A 203 24.62 -50.89 -6.17
CA SER A 203 24.25 -52.13 -5.51
C SER A 203 23.76 -53.17 -6.52
N LEU A 204 23.00 -52.78 -7.52
CA LEU A 204 22.49 -53.64 -8.60
C LEU A 204 23.64 -54.17 -9.52
N GLN A 205 24.69 -53.36 -9.75
CA GLN A 205 25.89 -53.77 -10.48
C GLN A 205 26.73 -54.77 -9.67
N LEU A 206 26.86 -54.54 -8.36
CA LEU A 206 27.61 -55.45 -7.48
C LEU A 206 26.89 -56.80 -7.28
N MET A 207 25.56 -56.77 -7.20
CA MET A 207 24.70 -57.98 -7.11
C MET A 207 24.93 -58.95 -8.28
N LYS A 208 25.33 -58.48 -9.44
CA LYS A 208 25.72 -59.33 -10.58
C LYS A 208 27.02 -60.08 -10.41
N LYS A 209 27.82 -59.74 -9.40
CA LYS A 209 29.20 -60.30 -9.22
C LYS A 209 29.33 -61.17 -7.96
N GLU A 210 28.51 -60.96 -6.91
CA GLU A 210 28.63 -61.62 -5.62
C GLU A 210 27.28 -61.84 -4.94
N THR A 211 27.24 -62.40 -3.72
CA THR A 211 26.07 -62.79 -2.92
C THR A 211 24.87 -61.84 -3.00
N ALA A 212 23.79 -62.32 -3.59
CA ALA A 212 22.61 -61.53 -3.99
C ALA A 212 21.85 -60.88 -2.85
N ASN A 213 21.84 -61.43 -1.63
CA ASN A 213 20.94 -61.01 -0.56
C ASN A 213 21.30 -59.67 0.10
N GLU A 214 22.58 -59.37 0.30
CA GLU A 214 23.01 -58.11 0.97
C GLU A 214 22.74 -56.87 0.09
N TYR A 215 23.03 -57.01 -1.20
CA TYR A 215 22.74 -55.92 -2.15
C TYR A 215 21.28 -55.72 -2.44
N ALA A 216 20.44 -56.77 -2.35
CA ALA A 216 18.99 -56.68 -2.44
C ALA A 216 18.44 -55.82 -1.28
N ASN A 217 18.87 -56.08 -0.05
CA ASN A 217 18.48 -55.30 1.13
C ASN A 217 18.95 -53.83 1.06
N GLN A 218 20.10 -53.59 0.46
CA GLN A 218 20.58 -52.20 0.24
C GLN A 218 19.70 -51.46 -0.78
N ILE A 219 19.27 -52.14 -1.87
CA ILE A 219 18.37 -51.58 -2.86
C ILE A 219 17.01 -51.26 -2.20
N GLU A 220 16.46 -52.18 -1.45
CA GLU A 220 15.22 -51.99 -0.73
C GLU A 220 15.25 -50.74 0.18
N LYS A 221 16.30 -50.58 0.98
CA LYS A 221 16.53 -49.38 1.80
C LYS A 221 16.59 -48.08 0.98
N GLN A 222 17.19 -48.10 -0.22
CA GLN A 222 17.24 -46.92 -1.05
C GLN A 222 15.84 -46.59 -1.70
N LEU A 223 15.09 -47.62 -2.05
CA LEU A 223 13.70 -47.45 -2.54
C LEU A 223 12.79 -46.88 -1.46
N ASP A 224 12.87 -47.39 -0.22
CA ASP A 224 12.12 -46.83 0.91
C ASP A 224 12.48 -45.35 1.16
N ARG A 225 13.78 -45.02 1.04
CA ARG A 225 14.20 -43.62 1.15
C ARG A 225 13.60 -42.74 0.05
N LEU A 226 13.51 -43.24 -1.18
CA LEU A 226 12.90 -42.52 -2.30
C LEU A 226 11.40 -42.33 -2.09
N ASN A 227 10.70 -43.34 -1.61
CA ASN A 227 9.28 -43.25 -1.31
C ASN A 227 9.00 -42.19 -0.21
N ARG A 228 9.77 -42.20 0.89
CA ARG A 228 9.64 -41.16 1.93
C ARG A 228 9.95 -39.76 1.41
N LEU A 229 10.89 -39.62 0.50
CA LEU A 229 11.20 -38.33 -0.14
C LEU A 229 10.02 -37.85 -1.00
N GLU A 230 9.42 -38.77 -1.80
CA GLU A 230 8.25 -38.47 -2.63
C GLU A 230 7.08 -38.01 -1.77
N GLU A 231 6.71 -38.76 -0.72
CA GLU A 231 5.62 -38.41 0.20
C GLU A 231 5.85 -37.02 0.82
N SER A 232 7.05 -36.77 1.31
CA SER A 232 7.40 -35.48 1.93
C SER A 232 7.31 -34.31 0.94
N LEU A 233 7.72 -34.52 -0.32
CA LEU A 233 7.65 -33.52 -1.38
C LEU A 233 6.21 -33.24 -1.80
N LEU A 234 5.39 -34.27 -1.95
CA LEU A 234 3.96 -34.14 -2.24
C LEU A 234 3.25 -33.32 -1.14
N MET A 235 3.63 -33.59 0.12
CA MET A 235 3.10 -32.88 1.28
C MET A 235 3.47 -31.40 1.24
N LEU A 236 4.74 -31.07 1.10
CA LEU A 236 5.20 -29.69 0.98
C LEU A 236 4.56 -28.96 -0.20
N SER A 237 4.38 -29.67 -1.33
CA SER A 237 3.69 -29.09 -2.50
C SER A 237 2.23 -28.74 -2.21
N LYS A 238 1.50 -29.57 -1.44
CA LYS A 238 0.11 -29.28 -1.03
C LYS A 238 0.06 -28.10 -0.06
N ILE A 239 1.02 -28.00 0.85
CA ILE A 239 1.14 -26.87 1.78
C ILE A 239 1.41 -25.57 1.02
N ASP A 240 2.38 -25.57 0.11
CA ASP A 240 2.76 -24.39 -0.68
C ASP A 240 1.63 -23.91 -1.61
N ALA A 241 0.86 -24.84 -2.16
CA ALA A 241 -0.30 -24.54 -2.98
C ALA A 241 -1.53 -24.08 -2.16
N GLY A 242 -1.47 -24.14 -0.81
CA GLY A 242 -2.62 -23.87 0.05
C GLY A 242 -3.78 -24.85 -0.15
N THR A 243 -3.50 -26.05 -0.69
CA THR A 243 -4.51 -27.09 -1.00
C THR A 243 -4.62 -28.15 0.10
N LEU A 244 -3.77 -28.08 1.13
CA LEU A 244 -3.89 -28.94 2.29
C LEU A 244 -5.09 -28.50 3.13
N LEU A 245 -6.14 -29.32 3.13
CA LEU A 245 -7.33 -29.08 3.95
C LEU A 245 -7.11 -29.76 5.31
N LEU A 246 -6.98 -28.95 6.34
CA LEU A 246 -6.94 -29.44 7.72
C LEU A 246 -8.36 -29.51 8.29
N LYS A 247 -8.63 -30.54 9.07
CA LYS A 247 -9.81 -30.60 9.89
C LYS A 247 -9.65 -29.57 11.03
N HIS A 248 -10.76 -28.98 11.45
CA HIS A 248 -10.76 -28.04 12.56
C HIS A 248 -11.65 -28.60 13.68
N GLU A 249 -11.09 -29.53 14.43
CA GLU A 249 -11.76 -30.26 15.50
C GLU A 249 -11.04 -30.09 16.86
N ARG A 250 -11.68 -30.43 17.93
CA ARG A 250 -11.04 -30.43 19.25
C ARG A 250 -10.08 -31.60 19.35
N VAL A 251 -8.83 -31.32 19.59
CA VAL A 251 -7.76 -32.29 19.73
C VAL A 251 -7.19 -32.21 21.15
N ASP A 252 -7.22 -33.32 21.88
CA ASP A 252 -6.58 -33.42 23.18
C ASP A 252 -5.08 -33.68 23.00
N LEU A 253 -4.24 -32.84 23.62
CA LEU A 253 -2.78 -32.88 23.47
C LEU A 253 -2.16 -34.16 24.00
N TYR A 254 -2.67 -34.68 25.15
CA TYR A 254 -2.17 -35.94 25.69
C TYR A 254 -2.39 -37.09 24.71
N THR A 255 -3.59 -37.18 24.16
CA THR A 255 -3.93 -38.17 23.14
C THR A 255 -3.04 -38.05 21.89
N ALA A 256 -2.84 -36.83 21.38
CA ALA A 256 -2.02 -36.62 20.19
C ALA A 256 -0.55 -37.00 20.41
N LEU A 257 0.03 -36.66 21.58
CA LEU A 257 1.41 -37.00 21.95
C LEU A 257 1.57 -38.52 22.12
N ASN A 258 0.63 -39.19 22.79
CA ASN A 258 0.70 -40.64 22.96
C ASN A 258 0.59 -41.41 21.65
N LEU A 259 -0.36 -41.01 20.78
CA LEU A 259 -0.49 -41.62 19.46
C LEU A 259 0.79 -41.43 18.60
N ALA A 260 1.44 -40.27 18.72
CA ALA A 260 2.73 -40.01 18.05
C ALA A 260 3.82 -40.94 18.62
N ALA A 261 3.89 -41.09 19.93
CA ALA A 261 4.86 -42.00 20.59
C ALA A 261 4.61 -43.48 20.23
N GLU A 262 3.34 -43.92 20.19
CA GLU A 262 2.99 -45.27 19.75
C GLU A 262 3.45 -45.59 18.34
N ASN A 263 3.35 -44.63 17.40
CA ASN A 263 3.84 -44.77 16.04
C ASN A 263 5.39 -44.89 15.95
N LEU A 264 6.11 -44.57 17.02
CA LEU A 264 7.56 -44.65 17.07
C LEU A 264 8.06 -45.90 17.82
N ASN A 265 7.16 -46.79 18.34
CA ASN A 265 7.51 -47.91 19.17
C ASN A 265 8.59 -48.85 18.59
N ASP A 266 8.55 -49.15 17.29
CA ASP A 266 9.55 -50.01 16.66
C ASP A 266 10.94 -49.35 16.67
N LEU A 267 11.01 -48.02 16.42
CA LEU A 267 12.23 -47.25 16.45
C LEU A 267 12.77 -47.06 17.88
N LEU A 268 11.87 -46.96 18.88
CA LEU A 268 12.21 -46.85 20.29
C LEU A 268 12.89 -48.14 20.80
N GLN A 269 12.34 -49.30 20.42
CA GLN A 269 12.90 -50.58 20.79
C GLN A 269 14.29 -50.81 20.17
N ASP A 270 14.48 -50.48 18.89
CA ASP A 270 15.76 -50.60 18.19
C ASP A 270 16.83 -49.69 18.81
N GLY A 271 16.46 -48.50 19.28
CA GLY A 271 17.34 -47.49 19.85
C GLY A 271 17.55 -47.59 21.38
N HIS A 272 16.82 -48.48 22.07
CA HIS A 272 16.73 -48.49 23.54
C HIS A 272 16.39 -47.13 24.14
N ILE A 273 15.50 -46.36 23.51
CA ILE A 273 15.10 -45.02 23.93
C ILE A 273 13.63 -45.09 24.47
N SER A 274 13.34 -44.29 25.47
CA SER A 274 11.98 -44.14 26.00
C SER A 274 11.43 -42.75 25.78
N ILE A 275 10.11 -42.62 25.71
CA ILE A 275 9.41 -41.33 25.66
C ILE A 275 8.59 -41.19 26.93
N GLU A 276 8.77 -40.10 27.66
CA GLU A 276 7.99 -39.76 28.84
C GLU A 276 6.98 -38.66 28.52
N ILE A 277 5.69 -38.94 28.72
CA ILE A 277 4.59 -38.01 28.52
C ILE A 277 3.78 -37.97 29.83
N PRO A 278 3.88 -36.91 30.65
CA PRO A 278 3.10 -36.80 31.88
C PRO A 278 1.65 -36.51 31.55
N GLU A 279 0.74 -37.09 32.35
CA GLU A 279 -0.70 -36.80 32.26
C GLU A 279 -1.03 -35.53 33.04
N ASN A 280 -0.88 -34.35 32.38
CA ASN A 280 -1.09 -33.02 32.98
C ASN A 280 -2.56 -32.55 32.92
N GLY A 281 -3.52 -33.45 32.67
CA GLY A 281 -4.94 -33.13 32.46
C GLY A 281 -5.31 -33.00 30.99
N CYS A 282 -6.61 -32.81 30.75
CA CYS A 282 -7.15 -32.66 29.40
C CYS A 282 -6.94 -31.20 28.91
N ILE A 283 -6.04 -31.03 27.99
CA ILE A 283 -5.79 -29.74 27.34
C ILE A 283 -6.09 -29.88 25.85
N GLU A 284 -7.14 -29.18 25.41
CA GLU A 284 -7.63 -29.25 24.05
C GLU A 284 -7.22 -27.98 23.24
N PHE A 285 -6.98 -28.17 21.97
CA PHE A 285 -6.85 -27.08 21.00
C PHE A 285 -7.69 -27.41 19.75
N PHE A 286 -7.92 -26.40 18.91
CA PHE A 286 -8.59 -26.59 17.61
C PHE A 286 -7.56 -26.87 16.53
N GLY A 287 -7.63 -28.06 15.93
CA GLY A 287 -6.67 -28.51 14.91
C GLY A 287 -7.06 -29.81 14.25
N ASP A 288 -6.11 -30.42 13.58
CA ASP A 288 -6.22 -31.72 12.93
C ASP A 288 -5.34 -32.75 13.66
N LEU A 289 -5.95 -33.79 14.20
CA LEU A 289 -5.26 -34.81 14.98
C LEU A 289 -4.16 -35.52 14.16
N GLU A 290 -4.48 -35.93 12.91
CA GLU A 290 -3.58 -36.70 12.07
C GLU A 290 -2.33 -35.87 11.73
N TRP A 291 -2.51 -34.59 11.35
CA TRP A 291 -1.40 -33.70 11.04
C TRP A 291 -0.60 -33.28 12.26
N THR A 292 -1.27 -33.04 13.38
CA THR A 292 -0.58 -32.73 14.65
C THR A 292 0.27 -33.90 15.12
N MET A 293 -0.25 -35.10 15.02
CA MET A 293 0.48 -36.35 15.31
C MET A 293 1.72 -36.46 14.39
N GLU A 294 1.58 -36.25 13.09
CA GLU A 294 2.71 -36.29 12.16
C GLU A 294 3.78 -35.24 12.50
N ALA A 295 3.37 -34.03 12.91
CA ALA A 295 4.32 -33.01 13.36
C ALA A 295 5.06 -33.45 14.63
N PHE A 296 4.37 -34.04 15.63
CA PHE A 296 5.00 -34.55 16.84
C PHE A 296 5.94 -35.73 16.55
N ILE A 297 5.57 -36.64 15.66
CA ILE A 297 6.46 -37.73 15.20
C ILE A 297 7.78 -37.19 14.67
N ASN A 298 7.73 -36.16 13.83
CA ASN A 298 8.95 -35.57 13.28
C ASN A 298 9.84 -34.91 14.34
N LEU A 299 9.26 -34.28 15.37
CA LEU A 299 10.02 -33.67 16.48
C LEU A 299 10.59 -34.75 17.41
N MET A 300 9.77 -35.71 17.84
CA MET A 300 10.19 -36.81 18.72
C MET A 300 11.30 -37.62 18.04
N LYS A 301 11.14 -37.95 16.76
CA LYS A 301 12.17 -38.64 15.97
C LYS A 301 13.49 -37.88 15.93
N ASN A 302 13.44 -36.56 15.78
CA ASN A 302 14.66 -35.74 15.81
C ASN A 302 15.35 -35.83 17.19
N CYS A 303 14.58 -35.71 18.28
CA CYS A 303 15.12 -35.91 19.64
C CYS A 303 15.72 -37.30 19.83
N MET A 304 15.05 -38.37 19.35
CA MET A 304 15.59 -39.73 19.40
C MET A 304 16.91 -39.91 18.65
N GLU A 305 17.00 -39.40 17.43
CA GLU A 305 18.18 -39.49 16.58
C GLU A 305 19.44 -38.81 17.21
N HIS A 306 19.20 -37.84 18.11
CA HIS A 306 20.26 -37.09 18.80
C HIS A 306 20.43 -37.45 20.28
N SER A 307 19.58 -38.33 20.82
CA SER A 307 19.70 -38.88 22.18
C SER A 307 20.83 -39.90 22.25
N GLN A 308 21.39 -40.09 23.44
CA GLN A 308 22.34 -41.19 23.72
C GLN A 308 21.58 -42.55 23.82
N PRO A 309 22.23 -43.68 23.64
CA PRO A 309 21.65 -45.00 23.97
C PRO A 309 21.09 -44.99 25.41
N ASP A 310 19.95 -45.62 25.61
CA ASP A 310 19.17 -45.61 26.87
C ASP A 310 18.69 -44.20 27.30
N GLY A 311 18.65 -43.22 26.38
CA GLY A 311 18.20 -41.88 26.62
C GLY A 311 16.67 -41.77 26.71
N ILE A 312 16.23 -40.61 27.19
CA ILE A 312 14.80 -40.32 27.35
C ILE A 312 14.42 -39.10 26.52
N VAL A 313 13.37 -39.19 25.72
CA VAL A 313 12.71 -38.04 25.10
C VAL A 313 11.56 -37.62 26.03
N HIS A 314 11.63 -36.41 26.50
CA HIS A 314 10.64 -35.85 27.41
C HIS A 314 9.63 -35.00 26.66
N CYS A 315 8.37 -35.12 26.99
CA CYS A 315 7.30 -34.28 26.56
C CYS A 315 6.66 -33.61 27.78
N ASP A 316 6.29 -32.34 27.65
CA ASP A 316 5.51 -31.63 28.66
C ASP A 316 4.53 -30.69 27.94
N TYR A 317 3.37 -30.47 28.55
CA TYR A 317 2.36 -29.58 27.97
C TYR A 317 1.57 -28.89 29.09
N SER A 318 1.22 -27.63 28.82
CA SER A 318 0.45 -26.78 29.72
C SER A 318 -0.40 -25.83 28.92
N ASP A 319 -1.41 -25.23 29.51
CA ASP A 319 -2.21 -24.20 28.89
C ASP A 319 -2.22 -22.91 29.70
N ASN A 320 -2.52 -21.83 29.01
CA ASN A 320 -2.85 -20.53 29.57
C ASN A 320 -3.96 -19.89 28.72
N PRO A 321 -4.57 -18.76 29.16
CA PRO A 321 -5.69 -18.16 28.43
C PRO A 321 -5.42 -17.79 26.97
N LEU A 322 -4.16 -17.74 26.52
CA LEU A 322 -3.78 -17.30 25.19
C LEU A 322 -3.37 -18.46 24.27
N TYR A 323 -2.72 -19.49 24.80
CA TYR A 323 -2.20 -20.61 24.02
C TYR A 323 -1.98 -21.86 24.87
N ALA A 324 -2.01 -23.01 24.21
CA ALA A 324 -1.46 -24.25 24.76
C ALA A 324 0.03 -24.33 24.39
N GLU A 325 0.89 -24.61 25.37
CA GLU A 325 2.35 -24.74 25.21
C GLU A 325 2.72 -26.22 25.29
N ILE A 326 3.51 -26.69 24.33
CA ILE A 326 4.06 -28.04 24.30
C ILE A 326 5.57 -27.93 24.21
N ARG A 327 6.28 -28.70 25.00
CA ARG A 327 7.73 -28.83 24.96
C ARG A 327 8.13 -30.27 24.74
N ILE A 328 9.02 -30.52 23.77
CA ILE A 328 9.60 -31.82 23.46
C ILE A 328 11.13 -31.64 23.49
N TRP A 329 11.80 -32.44 24.32
CA TRP A 329 13.25 -32.27 24.45
C TRP A 329 13.95 -33.62 24.70
N ASP A 330 15.27 -33.63 24.46
CA ASP A 330 16.21 -34.70 24.75
C ASP A 330 17.24 -34.29 25.79
N ASP A 331 18.03 -35.27 26.26
CA ASP A 331 19.19 -35.06 27.14
C ASP A 331 20.52 -35.23 26.37
N GLY A 332 20.50 -35.05 25.05
CA GLY A 332 21.65 -35.19 24.17
C GLY A 332 22.61 -33.99 24.19
N THR A 333 23.35 -33.82 23.12
CA THR A 333 24.34 -32.74 22.98
C THR A 333 23.75 -31.40 22.61
N GLY A 334 22.45 -31.37 22.24
CA GLY A 334 21.79 -30.19 21.70
C GLY A 334 22.20 -29.84 20.26
N PHE A 335 21.68 -28.73 19.76
CA PHE A 335 21.99 -28.19 18.44
C PHE A 335 23.31 -27.43 18.42
N ASP A 336 23.98 -27.43 17.30
CA ASP A 336 25.07 -26.46 17.05
C ASP A 336 24.45 -25.05 16.95
N THR A 337 25.08 -24.05 17.53
CA THR A 337 24.58 -22.68 17.56
C THR A 337 24.44 -22.07 16.16
N GLU A 338 25.27 -22.50 15.22
CA GLU A 338 25.20 -22.05 13.83
C GLU A 338 24.06 -22.74 13.06
N ASP A 339 23.58 -23.89 13.51
CA ASP A 339 22.47 -24.64 12.91
C ASP A 339 21.08 -24.10 13.34
N LEU A 340 20.99 -23.51 14.55
CA LEU A 340 19.72 -23.05 15.13
C LEU A 340 18.85 -22.18 14.20
N PRO A 341 19.40 -21.18 13.48
CA PRO A 341 18.60 -20.36 12.58
C PRO A 341 18.01 -21.12 11.38
N HIS A 342 18.61 -22.26 11.03
CA HIS A 342 18.35 -23.03 9.82
C HIS A 342 17.64 -24.35 10.06
N LEU A 343 17.38 -24.73 11.32
CA LEU A 343 16.80 -26.04 11.65
C LEU A 343 15.47 -26.34 10.95
N PHE A 344 14.69 -25.31 10.69
CA PHE A 344 13.39 -25.41 10.02
C PHE A 344 13.44 -25.12 8.53
N ASP A 345 14.65 -24.89 7.97
CA ASP A 345 14.82 -24.72 6.53
C ASP A 345 14.68 -26.07 5.82
N ARG A 346 14.04 -26.07 4.66
CA ARG A 346 13.81 -27.28 3.87
C ARG A 346 15.14 -27.83 3.35
N PHE A 347 15.30 -29.16 3.44
CA PHE A 347 16.51 -29.87 3.05
C PHE A 347 17.75 -29.54 3.88
N TYR A 348 17.59 -28.76 4.93
CA TYR A 348 18.68 -28.45 5.83
C TYR A 348 19.02 -29.65 6.70
N ARG A 349 20.31 -29.94 6.82
CA ARG A 349 20.88 -30.97 7.72
C ARG A 349 21.98 -30.34 8.53
N GLY A 350 21.84 -30.35 9.82
CA GLY A 350 22.89 -29.86 10.73
C GLY A 350 24.23 -30.56 10.52
N ARG A 351 25.29 -29.93 10.93
CA ARG A 351 26.68 -30.44 10.77
C ARG A 351 26.92 -31.78 11.49
N ARG A 352 26.16 -32.04 12.54
CA ARG A 352 26.24 -33.28 13.35
C ARG A 352 25.07 -34.21 13.07
N ALA A 353 24.36 -34.03 11.95
CA ALA A 353 23.21 -34.86 11.65
C ALA A 353 23.57 -36.32 11.54
N VAL A 354 23.03 -37.14 12.43
CA VAL A 354 23.11 -38.60 12.45
C VAL A 354 21.94 -39.16 11.66
N GLY A 355 22.14 -40.28 10.97
CA GLY A 355 21.05 -40.94 10.24
C GLY A 355 20.88 -40.50 8.78
N ASN A 356 19.86 -41.08 8.16
CA ASN A 356 19.53 -40.91 6.72
C ASN A 356 18.42 -39.89 6.46
N GLY A 357 18.18 -38.96 7.39
CA GLY A 357 17.13 -37.93 7.28
C GLY A 357 17.30 -37.07 6.02
N ILE A 358 16.18 -36.66 5.42
CA ILE A 358 16.16 -35.87 4.17
C ILE A 358 16.26 -34.36 4.46
N GLY A 359 16.08 -33.94 5.74
CA GLY A 359 16.04 -32.54 6.16
C GLY A 359 14.70 -31.85 5.85
N ILE A 360 13.61 -32.61 5.81
CA ILE A 360 12.26 -32.10 5.54
C ILE A 360 11.40 -32.13 6.81
N GLY A 361 11.62 -33.06 7.74
CA GLY A 361 10.71 -33.34 8.87
C GLY A 361 10.47 -32.13 9.77
N LEU A 362 11.50 -31.39 10.16
CA LEU A 362 11.36 -30.18 10.98
C LEU A 362 10.63 -29.03 10.22
N ALA A 363 10.93 -28.86 8.94
CA ALA A 363 10.25 -27.87 8.11
C ALA A 363 8.76 -28.21 7.93
N LEU A 364 8.44 -29.51 7.80
CA LEU A 364 7.06 -30.00 7.73
C LEU A 364 6.33 -29.77 9.07
N ALA A 365 6.93 -30.13 10.20
CA ALA A 365 6.36 -29.90 11.51
C ALA A 365 6.05 -28.41 11.75
N ARG A 366 6.97 -27.52 11.39
CA ARG A 366 6.74 -26.07 11.45
C ARG A 366 5.56 -25.64 10.60
N SER A 367 5.51 -26.06 9.34
CA SER A 367 4.42 -25.70 8.42
C SER A 367 3.05 -26.20 8.93
N ILE A 368 2.99 -27.39 9.52
CA ILE A 368 1.75 -27.95 10.09
C ILE A 368 1.27 -27.11 11.29
N PHE A 369 2.16 -26.72 12.19
CA PHE A 369 1.78 -25.87 13.33
C PHE A 369 1.38 -24.46 12.88
N GLU A 370 2.11 -23.85 11.94
CA GLU A 370 1.76 -22.54 11.38
C GLU A 370 0.38 -22.54 10.71
N LEU A 371 0.02 -23.62 10.00
CA LEU A 371 -1.32 -23.78 9.40
C LEU A 371 -2.43 -23.94 10.44
N GLN A 372 -2.10 -24.37 11.66
CA GLN A 372 -3.02 -24.52 12.79
C GLN A 372 -2.93 -23.35 13.78
N ASN A 373 -2.53 -22.16 13.32
CA ASN A 373 -2.37 -20.97 14.15
C ASN A 373 -1.40 -21.14 15.31
N GLY A 374 -0.32 -21.87 15.07
CA GLY A 374 0.72 -22.13 16.06
C GLY A 374 2.08 -21.56 15.66
N THR A 375 3.00 -21.61 16.60
CA THR A 375 4.42 -21.28 16.38
C THR A 375 5.28 -22.38 16.97
N ILE A 376 6.47 -22.57 16.38
CA ILE A 376 7.50 -23.49 16.91
C ILE A 376 8.84 -22.77 16.97
N THR A 377 9.56 -23.00 18.06
CA THR A 377 10.95 -22.53 18.27
C THR A 377 11.81 -23.70 18.75
N ALA A 378 13.11 -23.61 18.50
CA ALA A 378 14.09 -24.59 18.98
C ALA A 378 15.22 -23.88 19.69
N TYR A 379 15.69 -24.46 20.78
CA TYR A 379 16.79 -23.93 21.58
C TYR A 379 17.51 -25.05 22.36
N ASN A 380 18.72 -24.74 22.81
CA ASN A 380 19.46 -25.65 23.70
C ASN A 380 19.08 -25.36 25.17
N ARG A 381 18.80 -26.42 25.92
CA ARG A 381 18.53 -26.32 27.37
C ARG A 381 19.81 -26.00 28.16
N ARG A 382 19.66 -25.30 29.28
CA ARG A 382 20.79 -24.93 30.15
C ARG A 382 21.54 -26.14 30.71
N ASN A 383 20.82 -27.24 30.89
CA ASN A 383 21.34 -28.50 31.45
C ASN A 383 21.83 -29.48 30.36
N GLY A 384 21.88 -29.06 29.12
CA GLY A 384 22.17 -29.90 27.95
C GLY A 384 20.88 -30.37 27.26
N GLY A 385 21.05 -30.88 26.02
CA GLY A 385 19.94 -31.34 25.18
C GLY A 385 19.26 -30.27 24.34
N ALA A 386 18.58 -30.73 23.31
CA ALA A 386 17.77 -29.92 22.41
C ALA A 386 16.32 -29.79 22.93
N CYS A 387 15.67 -28.69 22.70
CA CYS A 387 14.28 -28.47 23.05
C CYS A 387 13.54 -27.79 21.90
N PHE A 388 12.37 -28.35 21.58
CA PHE A 388 11.36 -27.73 20.73
C PHE A 388 10.23 -27.21 21.60
N GLU A 389 9.85 -25.94 21.44
CA GLU A 389 8.75 -25.30 22.11
C GLU A 389 7.70 -24.91 21.09
N ILE A 390 6.51 -25.41 21.24
CA ILE A 390 5.35 -25.20 20.36
C ILE A 390 4.29 -24.42 21.14
N ARG A 391 3.69 -23.42 20.51
CA ARG A 391 2.54 -22.69 21.05
C ARG A 391 1.41 -22.71 20.05
N LEU A 392 0.26 -23.22 20.46
CA LEU A 392 -0.97 -23.30 19.69
C LEU A 392 -1.97 -22.28 20.26
N TYR A 393 -2.30 -21.26 19.48
CA TYR A 393 -3.13 -20.16 19.96
C TYR A 393 -4.62 -20.52 19.88
N SER A 394 -5.33 -20.27 20.99
CA SER A 394 -6.77 -20.47 21.08
C SER A 394 -7.50 -19.27 20.44
N HIS A 395 -8.08 -19.46 19.26
CA HIS A 395 -9.02 -18.50 18.67
C HIS A 395 -10.16 -19.23 17.97
#